data_85d4bc0e88fedbc7a72347a662129b7a
#
_entry.id   85d4bc0e88fedbc7a72347a662129b7a
#
_cell.length_a   1.000
_cell.length_b   1.000
_cell.length_c   1.000
_cell.angle_alpha   90.00
_cell.angle_beta   90.00
_cell.angle_gamma   90.00
#
_symmetry.space_group_name_H-M   'P 1'
#
loop_
_entity.id
_entity.type
_entity.pdbx_description
1 polymer ?
#
loop_
_entity_poly.entity_id
_entity_poly.type
_entity_poly.pdbx_seq_one_letter_code
_entity_poly.pdbx_strand_id
1 'polypeptide(L)'
;VNGRELGYWTYAALSALTFTLYAWDKRAAKAGAARVRERTLHLLTWAGGFPGALAGQWLLRHKTRHASFVLGAWFALLAHGALWVWWLR
;
A
#
# COMPACT_ATOMS: atom_id res chain seq x y z
N VAL A 1 -25.26 0.70 2.11
CA VAL A 1 -23.86 0.25 2.27
C VAL A 1 -23.65 -0.15 3.72
N ASN A 2 -23.27 -1.39 3.96
CA ASN A 2 -22.94 -1.86 5.31
C ASN A 2 -21.45 -1.61 5.62
N GLY A 3 -21.04 -1.88 6.87
CA GLY A 3 -19.68 -1.64 7.30
C GLY A 3 -18.64 -2.46 6.53
N ARG A 4 -18.98 -3.69 6.14
CA ARG A 4 -18.07 -4.54 5.35
C ARG A 4 -17.87 -3.98 3.96
N GLU A 5 -18.94 -3.57 3.29
CA GLU A 5 -18.84 -2.98 1.95
C GLU A 5 -18.05 -1.69 1.98
N LEU A 6 -18.28 -0.84 2.97
CA LEU A 6 -17.52 0.38 3.13
C LEU A 6 -16.02 0.08 3.33
N GLY A 7 -15.71 -0.94 4.12
CA GLY A 7 -14.34 -1.38 4.32
C GLY A 7 -13.70 -1.85 3.01
N TYR A 8 -14.40 -2.67 2.23
CA TYR A 8 -13.88 -3.17 0.95
C TYR A 8 -13.60 -2.02 -0.02
N TRP A 9 -14.54 -1.07 -0.13
CA TRP A 9 -14.34 0.08 -1.01
C TRP A 9 -13.19 0.97 -0.54
N THR A 10 -13.03 1.13 0.76
CA THR A 10 -11.93 1.89 1.33
C THR A 10 -10.59 1.23 0.98
N TYR A 11 -10.46 -0.09 1.16
CA TYR A 11 -9.25 -0.81 0.78
C TYR A 11 -8.97 -0.71 -0.71
N ALA A 12 -10.02 -0.84 -1.54
CA ALA A 12 -9.85 -0.73 -2.98
C ALA A 12 -9.34 0.66 -3.38
N ALA A 13 -9.94 1.71 -2.82
CA ALA A 13 -9.53 3.09 -3.11
C ALA A 13 -8.11 3.37 -2.65
N LEU A 14 -7.77 2.98 -1.41
CA LEU A 14 -6.43 3.18 -0.88
C LEU A 14 -5.38 2.36 -1.64
N SER A 15 -5.73 1.13 -2.03
CA SER A 15 -4.84 0.29 -2.82
C SER A 15 -4.57 0.88 -4.19
N ALA A 16 -5.61 1.38 -4.86
CA ALA A 16 -5.46 2.02 -6.16
C ALA A 16 -4.59 3.28 -6.06
N LEU A 17 -4.82 4.10 -5.04
CA LEU A 17 -4.01 5.29 -4.81
C LEU A 17 -2.55 4.91 -4.51
N THR A 18 -2.35 3.95 -3.63
CA THR A 18 -1.00 3.51 -3.25
C THR A 18 -0.26 2.95 -4.45
N PHE A 19 -0.90 2.09 -5.22
CA PHE A 19 -0.30 1.55 -6.45
C PHE A 19 0.07 2.67 -7.43
N THR A 20 -0.84 3.63 -7.63
CA THR A 20 -0.60 4.77 -8.52
C THR A 20 0.60 5.58 -8.06
N LEU A 21 0.73 5.83 -6.76
CA LEU A 21 1.86 6.58 -6.22
C LEU A 21 3.17 5.80 -6.34
N TYR A 22 3.15 4.48 -6.20
CA TYR A 22 4.32 3.65 -6.47
C TYR A 22 4.74 3.75 -7.93
N ALA A 23 3.78 3.70 -8.85
CA ALA A 23 4.06 3.85 -10.29
C ALA A 23 4.61 5.24 -10.61
N TRP A 24 4.03 6.27 -10.02
CA TRP A 24 4.51 7.65 -10.17
C TRP A 24 5.94 7.78 -9.66
N ASP A 25 6.22 7.26 -8.46
CA ASP A 25 7.54 7.36 -7.85
C ASP A 25 8.59 6.63 -8.70
N LYS A 26 8.23 5.48 -9.27
CA LYS A 26 9.14 4.76 -10.16
C LYS A 26 9.47 5.58 -11.41
N ARG A 27 8.46 6.19 -12.03
CA ARG A 27 8.67 7.07 -13.19
C ARG A 27 9.50 8.28 -12.83
N ALA A 28 9.21 8.92 -11.72
CA ALA A 28 9.95 10.09 -11.24
C ALA A 28 11.42 9.76 -10.99
N ALA A 29 11.70 8.60 -10.41
CA ALA A 29 13.05 8.15 -10.15
C ALA A 29 13.84 7.99 -11.47
N LYS A 30 13.20 7.41 -12.50
CA LYS A 30 13.84 7.22 -13.81
C LYS A 30 14.05 8.53 -14.55
N ALA A 31 13.13 9.48 -14.40
CA ALA A 31 13.17 10.76 -15.09
C ALA A 31 13.98 11.83 -14.35
N GLY A 32 14.46 11.54 -13.14
CA GLY A 32 15.14 12.51 -12.30
C GLY A 32 14.22 13.59 -11.75
N ALA A 33 12.90 13.34 -11.75
CA ALA A 33 11.91 14.29 -11.25
C ALA A 33 11.69 14.11 -9.74
N ALA A 34 10.89 14.99 -9.15
CA ALA A 34 10.56 14.92 -7.72
C ALA A 34 9.82 13.62 -7.40
N ARG A 35 10.30 12.91 -6.40
CA ARG A 35 9.76 11.62 -5.99
C ARG A 35 8.73 11.78 -4.88
N VAL A 36 7.84 10.78 -4.77
CA VAL A 36 6.91 10.70 -3.65
C VAL A 36 7.70 10.42 -2.38
N ARG A 37 7.34 11.10 -1.29
CA ARG A 37 7.98 10.89 0.01
C ARG A 37 7.75 9.47 0.50
N GLU A 38 8.79 8.82 1.01
CA GLU A 38 8.68 7.48 1.58
C GLU A 38 7.63 7.42 2.69
N ARG A 39 7.57 8.46 3.49
CA ARG A 39 6.58 8.59 4.57
C ARG A 39 5.15 8.48 4.03
N THR A 40 4.85 9.12 2.91
CA THR A 40 3.53 9.06 2.29
C THR A 40 3.18 7.63 1.88
N LEU A 41 4.12 6.93 1.26
CA LEU A 41 3.90 5.54 0.84
C LEU A 41 3.67 4.62 2.05
N HIS A 42 4.43 4.80 3.13
CA HIS A 42 4.23 4.03 4.36
C HIS A 42 2.88 4.32 5.01
N LEU A 43 2.49 5.59 5.10
CA LEU A 43 1.22 5.97 5.70
C LEU A 43 0.05 5.36 4.94
N LEU A 44 0.07 5.39 3.62
CA LEU A 44 -0.98 4.80 2.81
C LEU A 44 -1.02 3.28 2.96
N THR A 45 0.14 2.64 3.02
CA THR A 45 0.24 1.19 3.23
C THR A 45 -0.43 0.79 4.55
N TRP A 46 -0.10 1.48 5.63
CA TRP A 46 -0.67 1.18 6.95
C TRP A 46 -2.14 1.58 7.07
N ALA A 47 -2.58 2.60 6.33
CA ALA A 47 -3.98 3.03 6.35
C ALA A 47 -4.93 2.03 5.66
N GLY A 48 -4.41 1.11 4.88
CA GLY A 48 -5.22 0.12 4.18
C GLY A 48 -4.80 -0.06 2.73
N GLY A 49 -3.78 0.66 2.29
CA GLY A 49 -3.27 0.55 0.92
C GLY A 49 -2.27 -0.59 0.72
N PHE A 50 -2.10 -1.48 1.71
CA PHE A 50 -1.10 -2.55 1.63
C PHE A 50 -1.28 -3.47 0.41
N PRO A 51 -2.51 -3.82 -0.05
CA PRO A 51 -2.61 -4.61 -1.27
C PRO A 51 -2.02 -3.90 -2.48
N GLY A 52 -2.26 -2.59 -2.60
CA GLY A 52 -1.67 -1.78 -3.67
C GLY A 52 -0.16 -1.65 -3.52
N ALA A 53 0.34 -1.50 -2.29
CA ALA A 53 1.77 -1.42 -2.02
C ALA A 53 2.47 -2.73 -2.40
N LEU A 54 1.93 -3.88 -1.99
CA LEU A 54 2.48 -5.18 -2.33
C LEU A 54 2.47 -5.41 -3.86
N ALA A 55 1.36 -5.07 -4.51
CA ALA A 55 1.27 -5.17 -5.96
C ALA A 55 2.28 -4.25 -6.65
N GLY A 56 2.41 -3.01 -6.17
CA GLY A 56 3.36 -2.06 -6.72
C GLY A 56 4.80 -2.51 -6.56
N GLN A 57 5.14 -3.01 -5.38
CA GLN A 57 6.48 -3.53 -5.11
C GLN A 57 6.81 -4.70 -6.04
N TRP A 58 5.87 -5.60 -6.20
CA TRP A 58 6.09 -6.81 -6.99
C TRP A 58 6.01 -6.57 -8.49
N LEU A 59 4.92 -5.96 -8.96
CA LEU A 59 4.69 -5.76 -10.39
C LEU A 59 5.61 -4.73 -11.00
N LEU A 60 5.88 -3.64 -10.28
CA LEU A 60 6.73 -2.56 -10.75
C LEU A 60 8.19 -2.75 -10.36
N ARG A 61 8.48 -3.72 -9.53
CA ARG A 61 9.82 -3.96 -8.97
C ARG A 61 10.41 -2.68 -8.37
N HIS A 62 9.54 -1.89 -7.73
CA HIS A 62 9.91 -0.62 -7.14
C HIS A 62 9.89 -0.71 -5.63
N LYS A 63 10.91 -0.16 -4.98
CA LYS A 63 11.07 -0.21 -3.51
C LYS A 63 11.31 -1.61 -2.94
N THR A 64 11.46 -2.63 -3.78
CA THR A 64 11.67 -4.02 -3.31
C THR A 64 13.03 -4.20 -2.64
N ARG A 65 14.00 -3.33 -2.92
CA ARG A 65 15.32 -3.37 -2.30
C ARG A 65 15.37 -2.68 -0.95
N HIS A 66 14.32 -1.96 -0.61
CA HIS A 66 14.21 -1.27 0.68
C HIS A 66 13.44 -2.13 1.64
N ALA A 67 14.14 -2.81 2.54
CA ALA A 67 13.52 -3.76 3.48
C ALA A 67 12.37 -3.15 4.27
N SER A 68 12.47 -1.86 4.64
CA SER A 68 11.41 -1.19 5.40
C SER A 68 10.10 -1.14 4.64
N PHE A 69 10.12 -0.97 3.32
CA PHE A 69 8.92 -0.95 2.50
C PHE A 69 8.30 -2.35 2.38
N VAL A 70 9.13 -3.35 2.12
CA VAL A 70 8.66 -4.72 2.01
C VAL A 70 8.10 -5.21 3.34
N LEU A 71 8.85 -5.03 4.41
CA LEU A 71 8.42 -5.46 5.74
C LEU A 71 7.20 -4.69 6.22
N GLY A 72 7.16 -3.37 5.97
CA GLY A 72 6.01 -2.54 6.32
C GLY A 72 4.73 -3.01 5.67
N ALA A 73 4.77 -3.35 4.37
CA ALA A 73 3.62 -3.86 3.65
C ALA A 73 3.14 -5.21 4.20
N TRP A 74 4.08 -6.13 4.48
CA TRP A 74 3.72 -7.43 5.06
C TRP A 74 3.18 -7.31 6.48
N PHE A 75 3.77 -6.45 7.32
CA PHE A 75 3.25 -6.21 8.66
C PHE A 75 1.86 -5.56 8.61
N ALA A 76 1.63 -4.64 7.69
CA ALA A 76 0.30 -4.04 7.50
C ALA A 76 -0.72 -5.12 7.10
N LEU A 77 -0.36 -6.02 6.20
CA LEU A 77 -1.23 -7.13 5.81
C LEU A 77 -1.60 -7.98 7.02
N LEU A 78 -0.61 -8.36 7.83
CA LEU A 78 -0.86 -9.18 9.02
C LEU A 78 -1.72 -8.44 10.05
N ALA A 79 -1.43 -7.17 10.29
CA ALA A 79 -2.20 -6.36 11.24
C ALA A 79 -3.65 -6.19 10.80
N HIS A 80 -3.88 -5.84 9.54
CA HIS A 80 -5.23 -5.70 9.01
C HIS A 80 -5.97 -7.02 8.96
N GLY A 81 -5.27 -8.10 8.58
CA GLY A 81 -5.84 -9.44 8.59
C GLY A 81 -6.30 -9.85 9.99
N ALA A 82 -5.47 -9.59 11.00
CA ALA A 82 -5.81 -9.90 12.39
C ALA A 82 -7.03 -9.10 12.86
N LEU A 83 -7.09 -7.81 12.53
CA LEU A 83 -8.23 -6.96 12.87
C LEU A 83 -9.52 -7.45 12.23
N TRP A 84 -9.47 -7.82 10.96
CA TRP A 84 -10.63 -8.34 10.26
C TRP A 84 -11.11 -9.67 10.85
N VAL A 85 -10.19 -10.57 11.15
CA VAL A 85 -10.54 -11.85 11.79
C VAL A 85 -11.20 -11.59 13.13
N TRP A 86 -10.64 -10.70 13.94
CA TRP A 86 -11.21 -10.35 15.23
C TRP A 86 -12.61 -9.76 15.10
N TRP A 87 -12.79 -8.85 14.15
CA TRP A 87 -14.06 -8.15 13.95
C TRP A 87 -15.16 -9.05 13.41
N LEU A 88 -14.81 -10.02 12.56
CA LEU A 88 -15.78 -10.92 11.93
C LEU A 88 -16.12 -12.16 12.77
N ARG A 89 -15.45 -12.36 13.88
CA ARG A 89 -15.68 -13.51 14.78
C ARG A 89 -17.05 -13.52 15.42
#